data_674b9b44c7f18fee6aaf8ea8177684f2
#
_entry.id   674b9b44c7f18fee6aaf8ea8177684f2
#
_cell.length_a   1.000
_cell.length_b   1.000
_cell.length_c   1.000
_cell.angle_alpha   90.00
_cell.angle_beta   90.00
_cell.angle_gamma   90.00
#
_symmetry.space_group_name_H-M   'P 1'
#
loop_
_entity.id
_entity.type
_entity.pdbx_description
1 polymer ?
#
loop_
_entity_poly.entity_id
_entity_poly.type
_entity_poly.pdbx_seq_one_letter_code
_entity_poly.pdbx_strand_id
1 'polypeptide(L)'
;PRVKADPEDLKARLDCQTGAWMSMNGALAGVTKGASHGIGHVLGGTAKVPHGHTSCVMLPNVLRYNHSVNSDQQALVSAALGREDETAAFVLRDLIAGLDQPTKLRSVGVTKDQFDVIARNAMHDRWIHTNPRPITEQAQIRDILEMAW
;
A
#
# COMPACT_ATOMS: atom_id res chain seq x y z
N PRO A 1 -12.78 5.16 10.22
CA PRO A 1 -12.98 5.50 11.65
C PRO A 1 -14.41 5.26 12.13
N ARG A 2 -15.47 5.80 11.46
CA ARG A 2 -16.87 5.69 11.92
C ARG A 2 -17.32 4.22 12.04
N VAL A 3 -17.12 3.37 11.03
CA VAL A 3 -17.49 1.94 11.08
C VAL A 3 -16.72 1.20 12.19
N LYS A 4 -15.48 1.61 12.53
CA LYS A 4 -14.74 1.02 13.64
C LYS A 4 -15.36 1.41 14.99
N ALA A 5 -15.81 2.66 15.13
CA ALA A 5 -16.42 3.17 16.35
C ALA A 5 -17.84 2.59 16.56
N ASP A 6 -18.61 2.46 15.49
CA ASP A 6 -19.95 1.87 15.49
C ASP A 6 -20.12 0.96 14.24
N PRO A 7 -19.98 -0.36 14.44
CA PRO A 7 -20.17 -1.33 13.35
C PRO A 7 -21.59 -1.38 12.78
N GLU A 8 -22.58 -0.89 13.50
CA GLU A 8 -23.99 -0.88 13.07
C GLU A 8 -24.40 0.44 12.37
N ASP A 9 -23.49 1.42 12.24
CA ASP A 9 -23.73 2.65 11.46
C ASP A 9 -23.88 2.31 9.96
N LEU A 10 -25.12 2.09 9.53
CA LEU A 10 -25.46 1.71 8.14
C LEU A 10 -25.00 2.77 7.14
N LYS A 11 -25.05 4.07 7.51
CA LYS A 11 -24.59 5.12 6.62
C LYS A 11 -23.07 5.05 6.43
N ALA A 12 -22.30 4.87 7.47
CA ALA A 12 -20.85 4.73 7.37
C ALA A 12 -20.44 3.47 6.58
N ARG A 13 -21.18 2.37 6.75
CA ARG A 13 -20.97 1.15 5.96
C ARG A 13 -21.27 1.37 4.47
N LEU A 14 -22.37 2.05 4.16
CA LEU A 14 -22.72 2.42 2.77
C LEU A 14 -21.64 3.34 2.16
N ASP A 15 -21.17 4.35 2.90
CA ASP A 15 -20.11 5.26 2.46
C ASP A 15 -18.82 4.46 2.13
N CYS A 16 -18.45 3.47 2.97
CA CYS A 16 -17.29 2.59 2.72
C CYS A 16 -17.49 1.72 1.46
N GLN A 17 -18.67 1.13 1.28
CA GLN A 17 -18.98 0.32 0.10
C GLN A 17 -18.97 1.16 -1.18
N THR A 18 -19.55 2.35 -1.12
CA THR A 18 -19.53 3.30 -2.24
C THR A 18 -18.12 3.71 -2.60
N GLY A 19 -17.28 4.03 -1.61
CA GLY A 19 -15.87 4.34 -1.83
C GLY A 19 -15.09 3.18 -2.44
N ALA A 20 -15.32 1.95 -1.97
CA ALA A 20 -14.71 0.75 -2.53
C ALA A 20 -15.15 0.53 -3.99
N TRP A 21 -16.42 0.70 -4.30
CA TRP A 21 -16.94 0.61 -5.66
C TRP A 21 -16.35 1.70 -6.56
N MET A 22 -16.31 2.94 -6.11
CA MET A 22 -15.72 4.06 -6.87
C MET A 22 -14.22 3.86 -7.14
N SER A 23 -13.48 3.21 -6.25
CA SER A 23 -12.06 2.92 -6.45
C SER A 23 -11.78 2.03 -7.67
N MET A 24 -12.76 1.25 -8.12
CA MET A 24 -12.64 0.43 -9.31
C MET A 24 -12.63 1.24 -10.61
N ASN A 25 -13.10 2.49 -10.61
CA ASN A 25 -13.10 3.35 -11.81
C ASN A 25 -11.69 3.57 -12.35
N GLY A 26 -10.68 3.69 -11.50
CA GLY A 26 -9.29 3.79 -11.92
C GLY A 26 -8.83 2.57 -12.73
N ALA A 27 -9.16 1.36 -12.24
CA ALA A 27 -8.82 0.12 -12.93
C ALA A 27 -9.58 -0.01 -14.26
N LEU A 28 -10.86 0.36 -14.30
CA LEU A 28 -11.69 0.35 -15.52
C LEU A 28 -11.19 1.37 -16.55
N ALA A 29 -10.65 2.51 -16.10
CA ALA A 29 -10.03 3.52 -16.96
C ALA A 29 -8.60 3.14 -17.41
N GLY A 30 -8.12 1.94 -17.09
CA GLY A 30 -6.79 1.48 -17.50
C GLY A 30 -5.63 2.01 -16.65
N VAL A 31 -5.90 2.61 -15.49
CA VAL A 31 -4.84 3.03 -14.56
C VAL A 31 -4.12 1.79 -14.03
N THR A 32 -2.83 1.73 -14.27
CA THR A 32 -2.00 0.60 -13.82
C THR A 32 -1.75 0.66 -12.32
N LYS A 33 -1.56 -0.52 -11.73
CA LYS A 33 -1.11 -0.65 -10.35
C LYS A 33 0.41 -0.51 -10.28
N GLY A 34 0.97 -0.39 -9.09
CA GLY A 34 2.41 -0.23 -8.88
C GLY A 34 2.97 -1.24 -7.88
N ALA A 35 4.17 -0.95 -7.39
CA ALA A 35 4.96 -1.84 -6.53
C ALA A 35 4.24 -2.32 -5.26
N SER A 36 3.38 -1.50 -4.66
CA SER A 36 2.58 -1.93 -3.50
C SER A 36 1.75 -3.18 -3.81
N HIS A 37 1.18 -3.23 -5.01
CA HIS A 37 0.38 -4.37 -5.45
C HIS A 37 1.25 -5.55 -5.89
N GLY A 38 2.31 -5.29 -6.66
CA GLY A 38 3.23 -6.35 -7.12
C GLY A 38 3.94 -7.04 -5.97
N ILE A 39 4.50 -6.29 -5.01
CA ILE A 39 5.10 -6.86 -3.80
C ILE A 39 4.03 -7.56 -2.95
N GLY A 40 2.83 -6.97 -2.85
CA GLY A 40 1.70 -7.56 -2.11
C GLY A 40 1.30 -8.95 -2.59
N HIS A 41 1.28 -9.20 -3.91
CA HIS A 41 1.03 -10.53 -4.48
C HIS A 41 2.05 -11.56 -3.98
N VAL A 42 3.32 -11.18 -3.97
CA VAL A 42 4.41 -12.08 -3.54
C VAL A 42 4.38 -12.30 -2.03
N LEU A 43 4.06 -11.28 -1.23
CA LEU A 43 3.84 -11.44 0.21
C LEU A 43 2.72 -12.44 0.52
N GLY A 44 1.61 -12.38 -0.24
CA GLY A 44 0.53 -13.34 -0.13
C GLY A 44 0.96 -14.76 -0.49
N GLY A 45 1.66 -14.91 -1.61
CA GLY A 45 2.11 -16.23 -2.11
C GLY A 45 3.26 -16.84 -1.29
N THR A 46 4.24 -16.03 -0.89
CA THR A 46 5.47 -16.51 -0.24
C THR A 46 5.34 -16.60 1.28
N ALA A 47 4.77 -15.57 1.90
CA ALA A 47 4.70 -15.43 3.36
C ALA A 47 3.27 -15.59 3.91
N LYS A 48 2.30 -15.93 3.06
CA LYS A 48 0.88 -16.13 3.41
C LYS A 48 0.24 -14.93 4.13
N VAL A 49 0.74 -13.73 3.85
CA VAL A 49 0.16 -12.50 4.39
C VAL A 49 -1.26 -12.32 3.85
N PRO A 50 -2.28 -12.11 4.69
CA PRO A 50 -3.65 -11.84 4.23
C PRO A 50 -3.69 -10.67 3.26
N HIS A 51 -4.44 -10.78 2.17
CA HIS A 51 -4.42 -9.81 1.05
C HIS A 51 -4.66 -8.36 1.51
N GLY A 52 -5.60 -8.13 2.42
CA GLY A 52 -5.85 -6.79 2.97
C GLY A 52 -4.64 -6.21 3.71
N HIS A 53 -3.89 -7.04 4.43
CA HIS A 53 -2.71 -6.61 5.18
C HIS A 53 -1.52 -6.29 4.27
N THR A 54 -1.42 -6.90 3.08
CA THR A 54 -0.30 -6.61 2.17
C THR A 54 -0.27 -5.14 1.77
N SER A 55 -1.42 -4.56 1.45
CA SER A 55 -1.55 -3.13 1.13
C SER A 55 -1.30 -2.25 2.36
N CYS A 56 -1.75 -2.65 3.54
CA CYS A 56 -1.54 -1.91 4.77
C CYS A 56 -0.05 -1.72 5.08
N VAL A 57 0.76 -2.77 4.91
CA VAL A 57 2.19 -2.73 5.22
C VAL A 57 3.02 -2.14 4.08
N MET A 58 2.59 -2.29 2.82
CA MET A 58 3.41 -1.88 1.67
C MET A 58 3.11 -0.47 1.17
N LEU A 59 1.84 -0.05 1.11
CA LEU A 59 1.46 1.19 0.44
C LEU A 59 2.15 2.43 1.01
N PRO A 60 2.22 2.67 2.33
CA PRO A 60 2.93 3.83 2.87
C PRO A 60 4.41 3.88 2.47
N ASN A 61 5.07 2.71 2.43
CA ASN A 61 6.49 2.62 2.10
C ASN A 61 6.76 2.78 0.59
N VAL A 62 5.87 2.28 -0.25
CA VAL A 62 5.93 2.51 -1.69
C VAL A 62 5.64 3.97 -2.04
N LEU A 63 4.72 4.64 -1.35
CA LEU A 63 4.52 6.09 -1.52
C LEU A 63 5.79 6.87 -1.14
N ARG A 64 6.45 6.51 -0.04
CA ARG A 64 7.73 7.10 0.34
C ARG A 64 8.81 6.87 -0.73
N TYR A 65 8.90 5.66 -1.29
CA TYR A 65 9.81 5.34 -2.39
C TYR A 65 9.53 6.18 -3.64
N ASN A 66 8.26 6.37 -4.00
CA ASN A 66 7.83 7.10 -5.18
C ASN A 66 7.84 8.62 -5.03
N HIS A 67 7.99 9.15 -3.81
CA HIS A 67 7.77 10.57 -3.50
C HIS A 67 8.57 11.52 -4.42
N SER A 68 9.79 11.15 -4.78
CA SER A 68 10.66 11.98 -5.62
C SER A 68 10.16 12.17 -7.07
N VAL A 69 9.19 11.36 -7.52
CA VAL A 69 8.70 11.39 -8.92
C VAL A 69 7.21 11.72 -9.05
N ASN A 70 6.45 11.67 -7.96
CA ASN A 70 5.01 11.92 -8.00
C ASN A 70 4.47 12.60 -6.73
N SER A 71 5.27 13.45 -6.10
CA SER A 71 4.88 14.22 -4.90
C SER A 71 3.57 14.99 -5.09
N ASP A 72 3.37 15.60 -6.25
CA ASP A 72 2.18 16.41 -6.54
C ASP A 72 0.90 15.56 -6.53
N GLN A 73 0.93 14.36 -7.12
CA GLN A 73 -0.19 13.44 -7.08
C GLN A 73 -0.41 12.90 -5.66
N GLN A 74 0.66 12.69 -4.90
CA GLN A 74 0.55 12.28 -3.50
C GLN A 74 -0.06 13.37 -2.62
N ALA A 75 0.24 14.65 -2.89
CA ALA A 75 -0.35 15.77 -2.18
C ALA A 75 -1.89 15.80 -2.29
N LEU A 76 -2.45 15.40 -3.44
CA LEU A 76 -3.90 15.28 -3.60
C LEU A 76 -4.52 14.24 -2.66
N VAL A 77 -3.78 13.17 -2.35
CA VAL A 77 -4.22 12.14 -1.39
C VAL A 77 -4.23 12.72 0.03
N SER A 78 -3.19 13.46 0.41
CA SER A 78 -3.12 14.13 1.72
C SER A 78 -4.24 15.15 1.88
N ALA A 79 -4.48 15.98 0.86
CA ALA A 79 -5.56 16.97 0.82
C ALA A 79 -6.95 16.31 0.96
N ALA A 80 -7.19 15.21 0.22
CA ALA A 80 -8.44 14.46 0.31
C ALA A 80 -8.70 13.86 1.72
N LEU A 81 -7.65 13.66 2.50
CA LEU A 81 -7.71 13.20 3.89
C LEU A 81 -7.69 14.36 4.90
N GLY A 82 -7.70 15.63 4.43
CA GLY A 82 -7.71 16.82 5.29
C GLY A 82 -6.37 17.08 6.00
N ARG A 83 -5.25 16.62 5.40
CA ARG A 83 -3.90 16.72 5.99
C ARG A 83 -2.88 17.20 4.94
N GLU A 84 -3.14 18.38 4.38
CA GLU A 84 -2.41 18.95 3.22
C GLU A 84 -0.91 19.19 3.48
N ASP A 85 -0.54 19.50 4.73
CA ASP A 85 0.84 19.79 5.12
C ASP A 85 1.67 18.53 5.39
N GLU A 86 1.09 17.33 5.22
CA GLU A 86 1.74 16.07 5.55
C GLU A 86 1.91 15.18 4.30
N THR A 87 2.93 14.33 4.31
CA THR A 87 3.14 13.40 3.20
C THR A 87 2.09 12.29 3.19
N ALA A 88 1.62 11.89 2.01
CA ALA A 88 0.64 10.81 1.87
C ALA A 88 1.10 9.49 2.53
N ALA A 89 2.39 9.22 2.50
CA ALA A 89 2.98 8.07 3.18
C ALA A 89 2.73 8.10 4.70
N PHE A 90 2.89 9.26 5.32
CA PHE A 90 2.67 9.44 6.75
C PHE A 90 1.16 9.38 7.08
N VAL A 91 0.35 10.12 6.33
CA VAL A 91 -1.11 10.19 6.52
C VAL A 91 -1.77 8.81 6.43
N LEU A 92 -1.39 8.03 5.40
CA LEU A 92 -1.94 6.67 5.22
C LEU A 92 -1.44 5.70 6.28
N ARG A 93 -0.17 5.78 6.70
CA ARG A 93 0.33 4.95 7.80
C ARG A 93 -0.42 5.23 9.10
N ASP A 94 -0.66 6.50 9.40
CA ASP A 94 -1.39 6.93 10.57
C ASP A 94 -2.85 6.46 10.55
N LEU A 95 -3.52 6.60 9.40
CA LEU A 95 -4.87 6.07 9.19
C LEU A 95 -4.94 4.55 9.39
N ILE A 96 -4.00 3.80 8.83
CA ILE A 96 -3.91 2.34 8.96
C ILE A 96 -3.72 1.96 10.43
N ALA A 97 -2.80 2.61 11.14
CA ALA A 97 -2.57 2.39 12.56
C ALA A 97 -3.81 2.73 13.41
N GLY A 98 -4.49 3.84 13.10
CA GLY A 98 -5.74 4.26 13.77
C GLY A 98 -6.91 3.29 13.56
N LEU A 99 -6.81 2.41 12.55
CA LEU A 99 -7.76 1.32 12.30
C LEU A 99 -7.31 -0.03 12.91
N ASP A 100 -6.25 -0.05 13.72
CA ASP A 100 -5.62 -1.24 14.32
C ASP A 100 -5.13 -2.24 13.28
N GLN A 101 -4.78 -1.75 12.08
CA GLN A 101 -4.23 -2.58 11.02
C GLN A 101 -2.68 -2.59 11.09
N PRO A 102 -2.03 -3.67 10.62
CA PRO A 102 -0.59 -3.79 10.66
C PRO A 102 0.07 -2.74 9.76
N THR A 103 1.15 -2.13 10.25
CA THR A 103 1.94 -1.12 9.53
C THR A 103 3.37 -1.58 9.22
N LYS A 104 3.74 -2.80 9.65
CA LYS A 104 5.09 -3.35 9.50
C LYS A 104 5.06 -4.80 9.05
N LEU A 105 6.02 -5.19 8.22
CA LEU A 105 6.15 -6.57 7.73
C LEU A 105 6.30 -7.60 8.85
N ARG A 106 7.08 -7.28 9.90
CA ARG A 106 7.24 -8.15 11.07
C ARG A 106 5.92 -8.43 11.82
N SER A 107 4.98 -7.49 11.77
CA SER A 107 3.66 -7.65 12.42
C SER A 107 2.74 -8.61 11.67
N VAL A 108 3.09 -8.98 10.44
CA VAL A 108 2.34 -9.94 9.61
C VAL A 108 3.12 -11.23 9.36
N GLY A 109 4.15 -11.50 10.17
CA GLY A 109 4.90 -12.76 10.17
C GLY A 109 5.99 -12.87 9.11
N VAL A 110 6.30 -11.79 8.38
CA VAL A 110 7.44 -11.78 7.44
C VAL A 110 8.73 -11.64 8.22
N THR A 111 9.77 -12.38 7.82
CA THR A 111 11.10 -12.35 8.41
C THR A 111 12.14 -11.82 7.43
N LYS A 112 13.26 -11.28 7.93
CA LYS A 112 14.28 -10.66 7.05
C LYS A 112 14.98 -11.64 6.11
N ASP A 113 15.10 -12.90 6.49
CA ASP A 113 15.64 -13.96 5.64
C ASP A 113 14.76 -14.24 4.40
N GLN A 114 13.48 -13.86 4.43
CA GLN A 114 12.58 -13.95 3.29
C GLN A 114 12.74 -12.80 2.28
N PHE A 115 13.43 -11.71 2.63
CA PHE A 115 13.49 -10.51 1.78
C PHE A 115 14.08 -10.78 0.40
N ASP A 116 15.14 -11.57 0.30
CA ASP A 116 15.78 -11.88 -0.98
C ASP A 116 14.88 -12.70 -1.90
N VAL A 117 14.15 -13.66 -1.34
CA VAL A 117 13.19 -14.46 -2.13
C VAL A 117 11.98 -13.64 -2.54
N ILE A 118 11.47 -12.79 -1.65
CA ILE A 118 10.35 -11.88 -1.95
C ILE A 118 10.77 -10.89 -3.04
N ALA A 119 11.92 -10.24 -2.89
CA ALA A 119 12.42 -9.25 -3.84
C ALA A 119 12.65 -9.87 -5.22
N ARG A 120 13.29 -11.04 -5.29
CA ARG A 120 13.51 -11.76 -6.54
C ARG A 120 12.19 -12.13 -7.23
N ASN A 121 11.24 -12.68 -6.49
CA ASN A 121 9.95 -13.11 -7.05
C ASN A 121 9.11 -11.92 -7.49
N ALA A 122 9.17 -10.80 -6.77
CA ALA A 122 8.43 -9.59 -7.12
C ALA A 122 8.87 -9.00 -8.47
N MET A 123 10.15 -9.16 -8.87
CA MET A 123 10.61 -8.72 -10.19
C MET A 123 9.86 -9.38 -11.36
N HIS A 124 9.20 -10.49 -11.14
CA HIS A 124 8.39 -11.18 -12.17
C HIS A 124 6.92 -10.70 -12.18
N ASP A 125 6.49 -9.88 -11.20
CA ASP A 125 5.14 -9.34 -11.20
C ASP A 125 5.05 -8.12 -12.12
N ARG A 126 4.05 -8.12 -13.02
CA ARG A 126 3.87 -7.05 -14.01
C ARG A 126 3.70 -5.65 -13.41
N TRP A 127 3.15 -5.56 -12.20
CA TRP A 127 2.90 -4.28 -11.55
C TRP A 127 4.16 -3.61 -10.98
N ILE A 128 5.26 -4.34 -10.85
CA ILE A 128 6.56 -3.76 -10.52
C ILE A 128 7.02 -2.83 -11.64
N HIS A 129 6.83 -3.24 -12.89
CA HIS A 129 7.29 -2.52 -14.07
C HIS A 129 6.43 -1.31 -14.44
N THR A 130 5.28 -1.15 -13.79
CA THR A 130 4.38 0.01 -13.96
C THR A 130 4.42 0.96 -12.77
N ASN A 131 5.38 0.79 -11.85
CA ASN A 131 5.55 1.68 -10.70
C ASN A 131 6.03 3.07 -11.17
N PRO A 132 5.51 4.19 -10.63
CA PRO A 132 5.89 5.55 -11.03
C PRO A 132 7.40 5.80 -11.00
N ARG A 133 8.08 5.46 -9.91
CA ARG A 133 9.54 5.42 -9.87
C ARG A 133 9.99 4.06 -10.38
N PRO A 134 10.70 3.98 -11.51
CA PRO A 134 11.08 2.70 -12.09
C PRO A 134 11.81 1.78 -11.10
N ILE A 135 11.45 0.50 -11.14
CA ILE A 135 12.12 -0.57 -10.40
C ILE A 135 12.70 -1.51 -11.46
N THR A 136 14.02 -1.49 -11.58
CA THR A 136 14.79 -2.25 -12.56
C THR A 136 15.65 -3.33 -11.93
N GLU A 137 15.85 -3.24 -10.62
CA GLU A 137 16.74 -4.15 -9.89
C GLU A 137 16.09 -4.67 -8.61
N GLN A 138 16.40 -5.90 -8.26
CA GLN A 138 15.94 -6.56 -7.04
C GLN A 138 16.30 -5.76 -5.76
N ALA A 139 17.45 -5.08 -5.74
CA ALA A 139 17.91 -4.28 -4.62
C ALA A 139 16.90 -3.18 -4.24
N GLN A 140 16.26 -2.54 -5.23
CA GLN A 140 15.26 -1.50 -5.00
C GLN A 140 14.01 -2.04 -4.28
N ILE A 141 13.59 -3.26 -4.59
CA ILE A 141 12.49 -3.92 -3.86
C ILE A 141 12.94 -4.24 -2.44
N ARG A 142 14.17 -4.71 -2.26
CA ARG A 142 14.73 -4.96 -0.93
C ARG A 142 14.73 -3.69 -0.08
N ASP A 143 15.13 -2.55 -0.64
CA ASP A 143 15.08 -1.26 0.06
C ASP A 143 13.66 -0.91 0.52
N ILE A 144 12.65 -1.16 -0.32
CA ILE A 144 11.24 -0.95 0.04
C ILE A 144 10.83 -1.89 1.19
N LEU A 145 11.27 -3.16 1.18
CA LEU A 145 11.00 -4.11 2.26
C LEU A 145 11.68 -3.69 3.57
N GLU A 146 12.92 -3.19 3.52
CA GLU A 146 13.60 -2.65 4.70
C GLU A 146 12.87 -1.41 5.28
N MET A 147 12.35 -0.53 4.44
CA MET A 147 11.52 0.60 4.90
C MET A 147 10.23 0.14 5.58
N ALA A 148 9.71 -1.02 5.22
CA ALA A 148 8.47 -1.59 5.75
C ALA A 148 8.69 -2.46 7.01
N TRP A 149 9.92 -2.67 7.45
CA TRP A 149 10.28 -3.49 8.61
C TRP A 149 10.11 -2.72 9.94
#